data_624212f24f038df0db997e427eb4e5ea
#
_entry.id   624212f24f038df0db997e427eb4e5ea
#
_cell.length_a   1.000
_cell.length_b   1.000
_cell.length_c   1.000
_cell.angle_alpha   90.00
_cell.angle_beta   90.00
_cell.angle_gamma   90.00
#
_symmetry.space_group_name_H-M   'P 1'
#
loop_
_entity.id
_entity.type
_entity.pdbx_description
1 polymer ?
#
loop_
_entity_poly.entity_id
_entity_poly.type
_entity_poly.pdbx_seq_one_letter_code
_entity_poly.pdbx_strand_id
1 'polypeptide(L)'
;MYKRQIVTIIIMETFITKMRKLKGIRKIILIEECWKALASANMSNYIRYLFKTVRKFFGEAVVVTQEVEDIISSPIVKGTIINNSDCKILLDQRKYMNKFDEIQALLGLTDKERAQILSINMANNPSRKYKEVWIGLGGTQSAVYATEVSLEEYICYTTEETAVS
;
A
#
# COMPACT_ATOMS: atom_id res chain seq x y z
N MET A 1 -10.31 20.47 13.81
CA MET A 1 -10.44 19.03 13.56
C MET A 1 -11.62 18.69 12.66
N TYR A 2 -12.84 19.16 12.92
CA TYR A 2 -14.06 18.90 12.12
C TYR A 2 -13.97 19.29 10.63
N LYS A 3 -13.36 20.43 10.28
CA LYS A 3 -13.27 20.89 8.88
C LYS A 3 -12.55 19.89 7.96
N ARG A 4 -11.45 19.29 8.42
CA ARG A 4 -10.71 18.29 7.63
C ARG A 4 -11.52 17.01 7.39
N GLN A 5 -12.26 16.55 8.41
CA GLN A 5 -13.12 15.36 8.28
C GLN A 5 -14.24 15.56 7.28
N ILE A 6 -14.91 16.74 7.28
CA ILE A 6 -15.97 17.06 6.32
C ILE A 6 -15.43 17.08 4.90
N VAL A 7 -14.30 17.75 4.66
CA VAL A 7 -13.66 17.81 3.34
C VAL A 7 -13.33 16.40 2.83
N THR A 8 -12.77 15.55 3.70
CA THR A 8 -12.41 14.19 3.33
C THR A 8 -13.64 13.36 2.96
N ILE A 9 -14.74 13.48 3.70
CA ILE A 9 -16.01 12.81 3.38
C ILE A 9 -16.56 13.27 2.02
N ILE A 10 -16.54 14.57 1.74
CA ILE A 10 -16.99 15.13 0.46
C ILE A 10 -16.15 14.59 -0.70
N ILE A 11 -14.83 14.51 -0.53
CA ILE A 11 -13.93 13.97 -1.54
C ILE A 11 -14.25 12.50 -1.79
N MET A 12 -14.44 11.69 -0.74
CA MET A 12 -14.75 10.27 -0.88
C MET A 12 -16.11 10.03 -1.53
N GLU A 13 -17.15 10.80 -1.17
CA GLU A 13 -18.46 10.75 -1.84
C GLU A 13 -18.35 11.10 -3.32
N THR A 14 -17.53 12.09 -3.64
CA THR A 14 -17.26 12.48 -5.03
C THR A 14 -16.61 11.33 -5.80
N PHE A 15 -15.63 10.65 -5.21
CA PHE A 15 -14.99 9.49 -5.83
C PHE A 15 -15.95 8.33 -6.06
N ILE A 16 -16.77 7.97 -5.06
CA ILE A 16 -17.76 6.91 -5.21
C ILE A 16 -18.79 7.25 -6.27
N THR A 17 -19.24 8.50 -6.31
CA THR A 17 -20.18 8.96 -7.33
C THR A 17 -19.57 8.87 -8.73
N LYS A 18 -18.32 9.31 -8.91
CA LYS A 18 -17.59 9.15 -10.17
C LYS A 18 -17.38 7.68 -10.54
N MET A 19 -17.00 6.84 -9.60
CA MET A 19 -16.86 5.40 -9.82
C MET A 19 -18.14 4.79 -10.40
N ARG A 20 -19.30 5.14 -9.85
CA ARG A 20 -20.60 4.63 -10.28
C ARG A 20 -21.01 5.14 -11.66
N LYS A 21 -20.71 6.40 -11.96
CA LYS A 21 -21.08 7.06 -13.22
C LYS A 21 -20.22 6.63 -14.41
N LEU A 22 -18.93 6.44 -14.20
CA LEU A 22 -17.98 6.06 -15.25
C LEU A 22 -18.03 4.55 -15.51
N LYS A 23 -19.00 4.10 -16.28
CA LYS A 23 -19.13 2.68 -16.66
C LYS A 23 -18.11 2.31 -17.73
N GLY A 24 -17.58 1.07 -17.66
CA GLY A 24 -16.65 0.53 -18.67
C GLY A 24 -15.23 1.08 -18.64
N ILE A 25 -14.92 2.03 -17.77
CA ILE A 25 -13.58 2.61 -17.61
C ILE A 25 -12.94 2.03 -16.36
N ARG A 26 -11.71 1.52 -16.49
CA ARG A 26 -10.90 1.09 -15.34
C ARG A 26 -10.50 2.30 -14.50
N LYS A 27 -10.58 2.16 -13.19
CA LYS A 27 -10.30 3.24 -12.25
C LYS A 27 -9.39 2.73 -11.15
N ILE A 28 -8.45 3.57 -10.72
CA ILE A 28 -7.58 3.30 -9.58
C ILE A 28 -7.80 4.40 -8.56
N ILE A 29 -8.02 4.02 -7.32
CA ILE A 29 -8.09 4.92 -6.17
C ILE A 29 -6.87 4.62 -5.31
N LEU A 30 -5.94 5.55 -5.27
CA LEU A 30 -4.74 5.48 -4.44
C LEU A 30 -4.96 6.33 -3.18
N ILE A 31 -4.77 5.72 -2.02
CA ILE A 31 -4.90 6.37 -0.71
C ILE A 31 -3.55 6.28 -0.01
N GLU A 32 -2.81 7.37 -0.03
CA GLU A 32 -1.56 7.51 0.72
C GLU A 32 -1.83 7.88 2.18
N GLU A 33 -0.93 7.49 3.06
CA GLU A 33 -1.04 7.72 4.50
C GLU A 33 -2.42 7.34 5.06
N CYS A 34 -2.93 6.19 4.62
CA CYS A 34 -4.28 5.71 4.91
C CYS A 34 -4.61 5.72 6.42
N TRP A 35 -3.61 5.53 7.28
CA TRP A 35 -3.75 5.56 8.73
C TRP A 35 -4.36 6.88 9.25
N LYS A 36 -4.01 8.03 8.65
CA LYS A 36 -4.61 9.32 9.01
C LYS A 36 -6.11 9.36 8.77
N ALA A 37 -6.57 8.69 7.73
CA ALA A 37 -7.98 8.56 7.41
C ALA A 37 -8.68 7.57 8.36
N LEU A 38 -7.99 6.52 8.78
CA LEU A 38 -8.52 5.47 9.64
C LEU A 38 -8.72 5.89 11.10
N ALA A 39 -8.10 6.97 11.54
CA ALA A 39 -8.32 7.55 12.86
C ALA A 39 -9.79 8.02 13.07
N SER A 40 -10.56 8.19 11.99
CA SER A 40 -11.99 8.55 12.05
C SER A 40 -12.87 7.34 11.77
N ALA A 41 -13.84 7.06 12.63
CA ALA A 41 -14.80 5.96 12.45
C ALA A 41 -15.56 6.05 11.13
N ASN A 42 -15.96 7.25 10.71
CA ASN A 42 -16.65 7.47 9.44
C ASN A 42 -15.77 7.12 8.25
N MET A 43 -14.51 7.54 8.27
CA MET A 43 -13.56 7.22 7.21
C MET A 43 -13.23 5.73 7.15
N SER A 44 -13.08 5.09 8.30
CA SER A 44 -12.89 3.64 8.39
C SER A 44 -14.04 2.87 7.74
N ASN A 45 -15.30 3.28 7.99
CA ASN A 45 -16.47 2.69 7.33
C ASN A 45 -16.47 2.92 5.81
N TYR A 46 -16.00 4.08 5.39
CA TYR A 46 -15.87 4.44 3.97
C TYR A 46 -14.86 3.56 3.25
N ILE A 47 -13.67 3.42 3.82
CA ILE A 47 -12.61 2.56 3.30
C ILE A 47 -13.08 1.10 3.26
N ARG A 48 -13.79 0.65 4.30
CA ARG A 48 -14.42 -0.68 4.32
C ARG A 48 -15.40 -0.86 3.16
N TYR A 49 -16.26 0.11 2.91
CA TYR A 49 -17.19 0.07 1.79
C TYR A 49 -16.44 0.03 0.45
N LEU A 50 -15.43 0.88 0.27
CA LEU A 50 -14.60 0.93 -0.92
C LEU A 50 -13.99 -0.43 -1.24
N PHE A 51 -13.26 -1.04 -0.31
CA PHE A 51 -12.61 -2.34 -0.51
C PHE A 51 -13.58 -3.47 -0.82
N LYS A 52 -14.80 -3.42 -0.29
CA LYS A 52 -15.84 -4.43 -0.59
C LYS A 52 -16.51 -4.24 -1.94
N THR A 53 -16.50 -3.04 -2.50
CA THR A 53 -17.37 -2.71 -3.64
C THR A 53 -16.64 -2.25 -4.88
N VAL A 54 -15.40 -1.78 -4.79
CA VAL A 54 -14.66 -1.17 -5.90
C VAL A 54 -14.61 -2.05 -7.15
N ARG A 55 -14.45 -3.37 -7.01
CA ARG A 55 -14.45 -4.33 -8.12
C ARG A 55 -15.75 -4.32 -8.93
N LYS A 56 -16.91 -4.12 -8.26
CA LYS A 56 -18.22 -4.06 -8.93
C LYS A 56 -18.33 -2.90 -9.90
N PHE A 57 -17.48 -1.90 -9.73
CA PHE A 57 -17.44 -0.70 -10.56
C PHE A 57 -16.23 -0.66 -11.50
N PHE A 58 -15.60 -1.80 -11.74
CA PHE A 58 -14.40 -1.90 -12.56
C PHE A 58 -13.28 -0.98 -12.05
N GLY A 59 -13.08 -1.02 -10.74
CA GLY A 59 -12.09 -0.19 -10.04
C GLY A 59 -11.15 -1.02 -9.16
N GLU A 60 -10.04 -0.42 -8.81
CA GLU A 60 -9.01 -0.92 -7.90
C GLU A 60 -8.81 0.08 -6.77
N ALA A 61 -8.61 -0.41 -5.55
CA ALA A 61 -8.24 0.40 -4.40
C ALA A 61 -6.83 0.01 -3.96
N VAL A 62 -5.97 1.01 -3.86
CA VAL A 62 -4.58 0.87 -3.41
C VAL A 62 -4.39 1.70 -2.16
N VAL A 63 -3.83 1.10 -1.12
CA VAL A 63 -3.53 1.75 0.15
C VAL A 63 -2.03 1.69 0.37
N VAL A 64 -1.45 2.82 0.71
CA VAL A 64 -0.04 2.94 1.03
C VAL A 64 0.13 3.40 2.47
N THR A 65 1.01 2.75 3.21
CA THR A 65 1.41 3.12 4.56
C THR A 65 2.91 2.95 4.74
N GLN A 66 3.50 3.79 5.56
CA GLN A 66 4.91 3.73 5.89
C GLN A 66 5.19 2.89 7.14
N GLU A 67 4.20 2.74 8.01
CA GLU A 67 4.35 2.03 9.28
C GLU A 67 3.34 0.89 9.40
N VAL A 68 3.83 -0.27 9.75
CA VAL A 68 3.00 -1.47 9.90
C VAL A 68 2.13 -1.38 11.15
N GLU A 69 2.62 -0.71 12.19
CA GLU A 69 1.88 -0.45 13.42
C GLU A 69 0.54 0.25 13.18
N ASP A 70 0.48 1.13 12.20
CA ASP A 70 -0.76 1.82 11.80
C ASP A 70 -1.82 0.86 11.27
N ILE A 71 -1.36 -0.22 10.62
CA ILE A 71 -2.24 -1.27 10.12
C ILE A 71 -2.66 -2.21 11.26
N ILE A 72 -1.74 -2.56 12.15
CA ILE A 72 -1.97 -3.51 13.25
C ILE A 72 -2.94 -2.92 14.28
N SER A 73 -2.82 -1.63 14.58
CA SER A 73 -3.60 -0.94 15.61
C SER A 73 -5.08 -0.77 15.29
N SER A 74 -5.47 -0.89 14.02
CA SER A 74 -6.87 -0.72 13.60
C SER A 74 -7.54 -2.06 13.30
N PRO A 75 -8.49 -2.54 14.13
CA PRO A 75 -9.25 -3.78 13.87
C PRO A 75 -10.01 -3.76 12.54
N ILE A 76 -10.40 -2.56 12.08
CA ILE A 76 -11.14 -2.35 10.82
C ILE A 76 -10.22 -2.60 9.63
N VAL A 77 -8.98 -2.14 9.71
CA VAL A 77 -7.98 -2.34 8.66
C VAL A 77 -7.63 -3.81 8.53
N LYS A 78 -7.30 -4.43 9.65
CA LYS A 78 -6.96 -5.85 9.73
C LYS A 78 -8.03 -6.72 9.07
N GLY A 79 -9.28 -6.54 9.46
CA GLY A 79 -10.40 -7.37 8.98
C GLY A 79 -10.92 -7.02 7.58
N THR A 80 -10.59 -5.86 7.03
CA THR A 80 -11.16 -5.41 5.75
C THR A 80 -10.13 -5.17 4.67
N ILE A 81 -9.09 -4.41 4.93
CA ILE A 81 -8.10 -4.09 3.90
C ILE A 81 -7.30 -5.34 3.57
N ILE A 82 -6.72 -5.98 4.57
CA ILE A 82 -5.84 -7.15 4.36
C ILE A 82 -6.58 -8.31 3.72
N ASN A 83 -7.79 -8.62 4.21
CA ASN A 83 -8.58 -9.75 3.70
C ASN A 83 -9.16 -9.52 2.29
N ASN A 84 -9.25 -8.27 1.83
CA ASN A 84 -9.73 -7.93 0.49
C ASN A 84 -8.61 -7.45 -0.44
N SER A 85 -7.36 -7.48 -0.01
CA SER A 85 -6.20 -7.13 -0.83
C SER A 85 -5.58 -8.38 -1.43
N ASP A 86 -5.84 -8.60 -2.71
CA ASP A 86 -5.27 -9.74 -3.45
C ASP A 86 -3.78 -9.52 -3.77
N CYS A 87 -3.37 -8.28 -3.93
CA CYS A 87 -1.97 -7.90 -4.16
C CYS A 87 -1.38 -7.22 -2.92
N LYS A 88 -0.23 -7.69 -2.49
CA LYS A 88 0.56 -7.10 -1.41
C LYS A 88 1.96 -6.76 -1.93
N ILE A 89 2.37 -5.52 -1.72
CA ILE A 89 3.69 -5.02 -2.15
C ILE A 89 4.44 -4.57 -0.90
N LEU A 90 5.60 -5.15 -0.67
CA LEU A 90 6.44 -4.83 0.48
C LEU A 90 7.81 -4.33 0.00
N LEU A 91 8.19 -3.18 0.51
CA LEU A 91 9.53 -2.63 0.36
C LEU A 91 10.45 -3.21 1.45
N ASP A 92 11.64 -2.66 1.58
CA ASP A 92 12.64 -3.07 2.57
C ASP A 92 12.08 -3.04 4.01
N GLN A 93 12.02 -4.20 4.65
CA GLN A 93 11.47 -4.39 5.99
C GLN A 93 12.53 -4.62 7.06
N ARG A 94 13.82 -4.41 6.78
CA ARG A 94 14.91 -4.64 7.75
C ARG A 94 14.75 -3.84 9.05
N LYS A 95 14.16 -2.66 8.97
CA LYS A 95 13.80 -1.83 10.11
C LYS A 95 12.88 -2.54 11.12
N TYR A 96 12.07 -3.48 10.63
CA TYR A 96 11.05 -4.18 11.42
C TYR A 96 11.40 -5.65 11.71
N MET A 97 12.65 -6.05 11.51
CA MET A 97 13.08 -7.44 11.65
C MET A 97 12.67 -8.06 13.01
N ASN A 98 12.79 -7.31 14.10
CA ASN A 98 12.43 -7.76 15.45
C ASN A 98 10.92 -7.95 15.69
N LYS A 99 10.08 -7.36 14.85
CA LYS A 99 8.61 -7.43 14.92
C LYS A 99 8.01 -8.15 13.71
N PHE A 100 8.85 -8.75 12.88
CA PHE A 100 8.39 -9.32 11.61
C PHE A 100 7.44 -10.50 11.80
N ASP A 101 7.47 -11.19 12.94
CA ASP A 101 6.52 -12.25 13.26
C ASP A 101 5.08 -11.75 13.32
N GLU A 102 4.87 -10.53 13.83
CA GLU A 102 3.55 -9.89 13.85
C GLU A 102 3.09 -9.53 12.43
N ILE A 103 4.00 -9.02 11.60
CA ILE A 103 3.75 -8.69 10.19
C ILE A 103 3.41 -9.97 9.42
N GLN A 104 4.18 -11.03 9.62
CA GLN A 104 3.95 -12.33 8.99
C GLN A 104 2.57 -12.88 9.33
N ALA A 105 2.20 -12.89 10.61
CA ALA A 105 0.89 -13.34 11.07
C ALA A 105 -0.24 -12.46 10.54
N LEU A 106 -0.04 -11.14 10.52
CA LEU A 106 -1.02 -10.17 10.05
C LEU A 106 -1.33 -10.34 8.56
N LEU A 107 -0.29 -10.47 7.74
CA LEU A 107 -0.41 -10.58 6.28
C LEU A 107 -0.64 -12.00 5.79
N GLY A 108 -0.56 -13.00 6.68
CA GLY A 108 -0.70 -14.42 6.36
C GLY A 108 0.44 -14.93 5.47
N LEU A 109 1.67 -14.50 5.74
CA LEU A 109 2.84 -14.86 4.93
C LEU A 109 3.40 -16.23 5.35
N THR A 110 3.85 -16.99 4.37
CA THR A 110 4.60 -18.23 4.57
C THR A 110 6.05 -17.95 5.01
N ASP A 111 6.75 -18.95 5.57
CA ASP A 111 8.16 -18.82 5.92
C ASP A 111 9.05 -18.54 4.70
N LYS A 112 8.67 -19.07 3.53
CA LYS A 112 9.34 -18.77 2.26
C LYS A 112 9.20 -17.29 1.89
N GLU A 113 8.01 -16.75 1.99
CA GLU A 113 7.74 -15.34 1.70
C GLU A 113 8.44 -14.41 2.69
N ARG A 114 8.46 -14.79 3.98
CA ARG A 114 9.25 -14.11 5.00
C ARG A 114 10.73 -14.03 4.61
N ALA A 115 11.34 -15.15 4.23
CA ALA A 115 12.75 -15.19 3.82
C ALA A 115 13.00 -14.28 2.59
N GLN A 116 12.11 -14.29 1.61
CA GLN A 116 12.18 -13.42 0.45
C GLN A 116 12.11 -11.94 0.84
N ILE A 117 11.16 -11.54 1.68
CA ILE A 117 10.97 -10.15 2.10
C ILE A 117 12.18 -9.65 2.89
N LEU A 118 12.69 -10.46 3.81
CA LEU A 118 13.85 -10.09 4.62
C LEU A 118 15.16 -10.07 3.81
N SER A 119 15.20 -10.70 2.63
CA SER A 119 16.36 -10.65 1.73
C SER A 119 16.42 -9.40 0.85
N ILE A 120 15.35 -8.60 0.80
CA ILE A 120 15.28 -7.38 -0.03
C ILE A 120 16.43 -6.43 0.31
N ASN A 121 17.15 -6.01 -0.69
CA ASN A 121 18.28 -5.08 -0.60
C ASN A 121 19.41 -5.51 0.35
N MET A 122 19.48 -6.79 0.75
CA MET A 122 20.56 -7.26 1.66
C MET A 122 21.94 -7.20 1.02
N ALA A 123 22.04 -7.48 -0.28
CA ALA A 123 23.29 -7.33 -1.01
C ALA A 123 23.51 -5.85 -1.31
N ASN A 124 24.05 -5.12 -0.34
CA ASN A 124 24.29 -3.69 -0.41
C ASN A 124 25.45 -3.41 -1.40
N ASN A 125 25.15 -3.51 -2.69
CA ASN A 125 26.13 -3.22 -3.76
C ASN A 125 25.91 -1.77 -4.23
N PRO A 126 26.84 -0.84 -3.98
CA PRO A 126 26.71 0.56 -4.37
C PRO A 126 26.61 0.77 -5.89
N SER A 127 27.03 -0.22 -6.69
CA SER A 127 26.88 -0.17 -8.15
C SER A 127 25.50 -0.61 -8.67
N ARG A 128 24.60 -1.05 -7.80
CA ARG A 128 23.22 -1.41 -8.19
C ARG A 128 22.41 -0.16 -8.53
N LYS A 129 21.88 -0.13 -9.74
CA LYS A 129 20.96 0.92 -10.22
C LYS A 129 19.48 0.63 -9.93
N TYR A 130 19.18 -0.46 -9.21
CA TYR A 130 17.81 -0.87 -8.92
C TYR A 130 17.59 -1.05 -7.42
N LYS A 131 16.35 -0.92 -7.01
CA LYS A 131 15.84 -1.33 -5.69
C LYS A 131 15.01 -2.58 -5.83
N GLU A 132 15.03 -3.43 -4.81
CA GLU A 132 14.22 -4.64 -4.80
C GLU A 132 12.90 -4.39 -4.09
N VAL A 133 11.86 -5.07 -4.55
CA VAL A 133 10.51 -5.03 -4.00
C VAL A 133 9.93 -6.43 -4.03
N TRP A 134 9.26 -6.83 -2.97
CA TRP A 134 8.50 -8.07 -2.95
C TRP A 134 7.06 -7.81 -3.35
N ILE A 135 6.53 -8.68 -4.22
CA ILE A 135 5.13 -8.64 -4.64
C ILE A 135 4.53 -10.02 -4.43
N GLY A 136 3.42 -10.09 -3.69
CA GLY A 136 2.62 -11.28 -3.48
C GLY A 136 1.22 -11.13 -4.04
N LEU A 137 0.74 -12.14 -4.77
CA LEU A 137 -0.56 -12.18 -5.43
C LEU A 137 -1.42 -13.30 -4.84
N GLY A 138 -2.36 -12.95 -3.98
CA GLY A 138 -3.41 -13.85 -3.48
C GLY A 138 -2.93 -15.16 -2.85
N GLY A 139 -1.72 -15.21 -2.32
CA GLY A 139 -1.12 -16.44 -1.74
C GLY A 139 -0.73 -17.51 -2.76
N THR A 140 -0.90 -17.25 -4.06
CA THR A 140 -0.58 -18.20 -5.13
C THR A 140 0.79 -17.99 -5.75
N GLN A 141 1.21 -16.75 -5.86
CA GLN A 141 2.49 -16.36 -6.43
C GLN A 141 3.12 -15.24 -5.63
N SER A 142 4.40 -15.35 -5.35
CA SER A 142 5.18 -14.31 -4.71
C SER A 142 6.63 -14.34 -5.20
N ALA A 143 7.21 -13.17 -5.43
CA ALA A 143 8.59 -13.03 -5.85
C ALA A 143 9.17 -11.67 -5.45
N VAL A 144 10.50 -11.60 -5.44
CA VAL A 144 11.24 -10.35 -5.32
C VAL A 144 11.58 -9.88 -6.74
N TYR A 145 11.30 -8.62 -7.01
CA TYR A 145 11.53 -7.97 -8.30
C TYR A 145 12.53 -6.83 -8.14
N ALA A 146 13.36 -6.64 -9.13
CA ALA A 146 14.21 -5.46 -9.25
C ALA A 146 13.43 -4.34 -9.96
N THR A 147 13.43 -3.16 -9.35
CA THR A 147 12.83 -1.96 -9.94
C THR A 147 13.94 -0.98 -10.29
N GLU A 148 14.12 -0.76 -11.58
CA GLU A 148 15.09 0.19 -12.12
C GLU A 148 14.33 1.33 -12.79
N VAL A 149 14.82 2.54 -12.62
CA VAL A 149 14.31 3.74 -13.29
C VAL A 149 15.44 4.41 -14.03
N SER A 150 15.15 5.14 -15.10
CA SER A 150 16.15 5.96 -15.79
C SER A 150 16.66 7.08 -14.88
N LEU A 151 17.82 7.67 -15.23
CA LEU A 151 18.36 8.79 -14.47
C LEU A 151 17.37 9.98 -14.45
N GLU A 152 16.72 10.23 -15.58
CA GLU A 152 15.73 11.28 -15.74
C GLU A 152 14.53 11.06 -14.84
N GLU A 153 14.01 9.84 -14.78
CA GLU A 153 12.92 9.49 -13.86
C GLU A 153 13.35 9.62 -12.41
N TYR A 154 14.55 9.16 -12.05
CA TYR A 154 15.08 9.29 -10.70
C TYR A 154 15.15 10.75 -10.25
N ILE A 155 15.67 11.65 -11.11
CA ILE A 155 15.73 13.10 -10.85
C ILE A 155 14.33 13.68 -10.62
N CYS A 156 13.32 13.21 -11.38
CA CYS A 156 11.94 13.68 -11.21
C CYS A 156 11.30 13.23 -9.88
N TYR A 157 11.70 12.10 -9.33
CA TYR A 157 11.07 11.51 -8.13
C TYR A 157 11.86 11.75 -6.85
N THR A 158 13.16 12.04 -6.94
CA THR A 158 13.99 12.26 -5.76
C THR A 158 13.71 13.61 -5.11
N THR A 159 13.77 13.63 -3.78
CA THR A 159 13.77 14.86 -2.98
C THR A 159 15.18 15.23 -2.51
N GLU A 160 16.21 14.49 -2.93
CA GLU A 160 17.60 14.74 -2.56
C GLU A 160 18.16 15.90 -3.40
N GLU A 161 18.53 17.00 -2.78
CA GLU A 161 19.08 18.20 -3.43
C GLU A 161 20.37 17.92 -4.19
N THR A 162 21.16 16.92 -3.75
CA THR A 162 22.45 16.54 -4.37
C THR A 162 22.31 15.75 -5.69
N ALA A 163 21.12 15.29 -6.03
CA ALA A 163 20.89 14.54 -7.28
C ALA A 163 20.65 15.45 -8.51
N VAL A 164 20.53 16.77 -8.28
CA VAL A 164 20.20 17.78 -9.31
C VAL A 164 21.40 18.62 -9.73
N SER A 165 22.57 18.43 -9.09
CA SER A 165 23.82 19.16 -9.39
C SER A 165 24.74 18.41 -10.35
#